data_4987cab2b22b5adbeea74404fb74a80e
#
_entry.id   4987cab2b22b5adbeea74404fb74a80e
#
_cell.length_a   1.000
_cell.length_b   1.000
_cell.length_c   1.000
_cell.angle_alpha   90.00
_cell.angle_beta   90.00
_cell.angle_gamma   90.00
#
_symmetry.space_group_name_H-M   'P 1'
#
loop_
_entity.id
_entity.type
_entity.pdbx_description
1 polymer ?
#
loop_
_entity_poly.entity_id
_entity_poly.type
_entity_poly.pdbx_seq_one_letter_code
_entity_poly.pdbx_strand_id
1 'polypeptide(L)'
;MAAVEVVISKTRGGIDVPRVIIKDIIGNRELTRKVAERARRVSAPEVQFVLTFLIEEIYEQIMEGKKVVIDGLAAFSPRYHDDFLSVRIDPSRKFIDAMRPVKVKKRRSLSEEVDNCGVEIDEDFEREIEKFL
;
A
#
# COMPACT_ATOMS: atom_id res chain seq x y z
N MET A 1 -2.18 17.71 7.83
CA MET A 1 -2.26 16.41 7.16
C MET A 1 -2.49 15.30 8.16
N ALA A 2 -3.36 14.38 7.81
CA ALA A 2 -3.60 13.23 8.68
C ALA A 2 -2.36 12.33 8.68
N ALA A 3 -1.91 11.92 9.86
CA ALA A 3 -0.82 10.98 9.99
C ALA A 3 -1.32 9.56 9.69
N VAL A 4 -0.42 8.74 9.16
CA VAL A 4 -0.69 7.30 9.01
C VAL A 4 -0.58 6.64 10.40
N GLU A 5 -1.57 5.86 10.76
CA GLU A 5 -1.58 5.15 12.03
C GLU A 5 -1.08 3.71 11.86
N VAL A 6 -0.18 3.31 12.74
CA VAL A 6 0.37 1.95 12.77
C VAL A 6 0.03 1.31 14.10
N VAL A 7 -0.49 0.11 14.04
CA VAL A 7 -0.81 -0.72 15.21
C VAL A 7 0.07 -1.95 15.18
N ILE A 8 0.60 -2.32 16.34
CA ILE A 8 1.33 -3.58 16.48
C ILE A 8 0.35 -4.66 16.89
N SER A 9 0.29 -5.73 16.13
CA SER A 9 -0.53 -6.90 16.40
C SER A 9 0.32 -8.16 16.42
N LYS A 10 -0.10 -9.15 17.19
CA LYS A 10 0.57 -10.44 17.21
C LYS A 10 0.05 -11.34 16.10
N THR A 11 0.97 -11.99 15.40
CA THR A 11 0.62 -13.04 14.45
C THR A 11 0.26 -14.32 15.20
N ARG A 12 -0.24 -15.32 14.49
CA ARG A 12 -0.51 -16.64 15.07
C ARG A 12 0.72 -17.29 15.71
N GLY A 13 1.91 -16.92 15.24
CA GLY A 13 3.18 -17.40 15.79
C GLY A 13 3.71 -16.60 16.98
N GLY A 14 2.95 -15.62 17.49
CA GLY A 14 3.36 -14.79 18.61
C GLY A 14 4.34 -13.66 18.25
N ILE A 15 4.57 -13.42 16.96
CA ILE A 15 5.47 -12.37 16.49
C ILE A 15 4.72 -11.05 16.39
N ASP A 16 5.28 -9.99 16.98
CA ASP A 16 4.71 -8.65 16.88
C ASP A 16 5.00 -8.07 15.48
N VAL A 17 3.95 -7.67 14.77
CA VAL A 17 4.05 -7.12 13.43
C VAL A 17 3.33 -5.78 13.38
N PRO A 18 4.01 -4.71 12.95
CA PRO A 18 3.33 -3.42 12.75
C PRO A 18 2.42 -3.49 11.52
N ARG A 19 1.23 -2.95 11.66
CA ARG A 19 0.25 -2.88 10.56
C ARG A 19 -0.33 -1.49 10.47
N VAL A 20 -0.46 -1.00 9.23
CA VAL A 20 -1.12 0.26 8.98
C VAL A 20 -2.62 0.09 9.16
N ILE A 21 -3.25 1.04 9.84
CA ILE A 21 -4.70 1.10 9.91
C ILE A 21 -5.20 1.71 8.62
N ILE A 22 -5.99 0.94 7.86
CA ILE A 22 -6.59 1.42 6.62
C ILE A 22 -7.79 2.31 6.99
N LYS A 23 -7.68 3.59 6.70
CA LYS A 23 -8.73 4.56 7.02
C LYS A 23 -9.89 4.50 6.04
N ASP A 24 -9.59 4.26 4.78
CA ASP A 24 -10.59 4.25 3.72
C ASP A 24 -10.06 3.47 2.52
N ILE A 25 -10.96 3.02 1.68
CA ILE A 25 -10.63 2.36 0.42
C ILE A 25 -11.11 3.24 -0.71
N ILE A 26 -10.18 3.68 -1.55
CA ILE A 26 -10.50 4.51 -2.71
C ILE A 26 -10.56 3.61 -3.94
N GLY A 27 -11.75 3.52 -4.55
CA GLY A 27 -11.94 2.77 -5.79
C GLY A 27 -11.74 3.61 -7.03
N ASN A 28 -11.93 2.99 -8.18
CA ASN A 28 -11.70 3.62 -9.48
C ASN A 28 -12.51 4.91 -9.69
N ARG A 29 -13.76 4.92 -9.25
CA ARG A 29 -14.64 6.07 -9.43
C ARG A 29 -14.10 7.32 -8.77
N GLU A 30 -13.71 7.23 -7.51
CA GLU A 30 -13.18 8.35 -6.76
C GLU A 30 -11.76 8.71 -7.22
N LEU A 31 -10.93 7.71 -7.51
CA LEU A 31 -9.56 7.94 -7.97
C LEU A 31 -9.55 8.67 -9.31
N THR A 32 -10.39 8.26 -10.26
CA THR A 32 -10.48 8.91 -11.57
C THR A 32 -11.03 10.32 -11.47
N ARG A 33 -11.98 10.56 -10.56
CA ARG A 33 -12.48 11.90 -10.28
C ARG A 33 -11.37 12.83 -9.79
N LYS A 34 -10.56 12.35 -8.84
CA LYS A 34 -9.44 13.13 -8.30
C LYS A 34 -8.36 13.39 -9.35
N VAL A 35 -8.09 12.43 -10.21
CA VAL A 35 -7.14 12.60 -11.31
C VAL A 35 -7.66 13.65 -12.31
N ALA A 36 -8.96 13.60 -12.64
CA ALA A 36 -9.58 14.57 -13.55
C ALA A 36 -9.49 15.99 -12.96
N GLU A 37 -9.69 16.15 -11.66
CA GLU A 37 -9.54 17.44 -10.99
C GLU A 37 -8.12 17.99 -11.11
N ARG A 38 -7.11 17.13 -10.99
CA ARG A 38 -5.71 17.55 -11.14
C ARG A 38 -5.35 17.88 -12.58
N ALA A 39 -5.81 17.08 -13.52
CA ALA A 39 -5.49 17.25 -14.93
C ALA A 39 -6.23 18.44 -15.56
N ARG A 40 -7.39 18.82 -15.02
CA ARG A 40 -8.25 19.92 -15.42
C ARG A 40 -8.80 19.88 -16.86
N ARG A 41 -8.07 19.30 -17.80
CA ARG A 41 -8.46 19.19 -19.21
C ARG A 41 -9.09 17.88 -19.60
N VAL A 42 -9.17 16.95 -18.66
CA VAL A 42 -9.67 15.58 -18.88
C VAL A 42 -10.82 15.32 -17.91
N SER A 43 -11.91 14.77 -18.42
CA SER A 43 -13.04 14.41 -17.58
C SER A 43 -12.80 13.08 -16.86
N ALA A 44 -13.53 12.83 -15.77
CA ALA A 44 -13.43 11.57 -15.05
C ALA A 44 -13.78 10.35 -15.93
N PRO A 45 -14.82 10.39 -16.79
CA PRO A 45 -15.08 9.29 -17.73
C PRO A 45 -13.93 9.03 -18.71
N GLU A 46 -13.25 10.06 -19.18
CA GLU A 46 -12.09 9.92 -20.05
C GLU A 46 -10.91 9.25 -19.33
N VAL A 47 -10.67 9.63 -18.09
CA VAL A 47 -9.63 9.01 -17.24
C VAL A 47 -9.95 7.53 -17.03
N GLN A 48 -11.20 7.19 -16.73
CA GLN A 48 -11.63 5.81 -16.54
C GLN A 48 -11.46 5.00 -17.82
N PHE A 49 -11.76 5.58 -18.96
CA PHE A 49 -11.60 4.95 -20.26
C PHE A 49 -10.13 4.60 -20.53
N VAL A 50 -9.23 5.56 -20.35
CA VAL A 50 -7.79 5.35 -20.52
C VAL A 50 -7.26 4.33 -19.54
N LEU A 51 -7.69 4.41 -18.27
CA LEU A 51 -7.27 3.47 -17.22
C LEU A 51 -7.65 2.03 -17.57
N THR A 52 -8.86 1.82 -18.10
CA THR A 52 -9.32 0.50 -18.51
C THR A 52 -8.41 -0.09 -19.58
N PHE A 53 -8.08 0.69 -20.61
CA PHE A 53 -7.18 0.24 -21.66
C PHE A 53 -5.75 0.00 -21.18
N LEU A 54 -5.28 0.83 -20.25
CA LEU A 54 -3.96 0.63 -19.66
C LEU A 54 -3.88 -0.72 -18.94
N ILE A 55 -4.90 -1.03 -18.14
CA ILE A 55 -4.96 -2.30 -17.42
C ILE A 55 -5.01 -3.49 -18.38
N GLU A 56 -5.82 -3.41 -19.43
CA GLU A 56 -5.91 -4.47 -20.43
C GLU A 56 -4.59 -4.69 -21.14
N GLU A 57 -3.89 -3.61 -21.48
CA GLU A 57 -2.58 -3.71 -22.15
C GLU A 57 -1.53 -4.33 -21.22
N ILE A 58 -1.55 -4.00 -19.93
CA ILE A 58 -0.66 -4.63 -18.94
C ILE A 58 -0.91 -6.13 -18.91
N TYR A 59 -2.18 -6.56 -18.88
CA TYR A 59 -2.54 -7.97 -18.89
C TYR A 59 -1.97 -8.69 -20.11
N GLU A 60 -2.14 -8.11 -21.29
CA GLU A 60 -1.66 -8.71 -22.54
C GLU A 60 -0.13 -8.86 -22.55
N GLN A 61 0.58 -7.83 -22.11
CA GLN A 61 2.05 -7.87 -22.09
C GLN A 61 2.57 -8.91 -21.11
N ILE A 62 1.94 -9.02 -19.93
CA ILE A 62 2.32 -10.05 -18.95
C ILE A 62 2.03 -11.45 -19.48
N MET A 63 0.89 -11.65 -20.14
CA MET A 63 0.55 -12.95 -20.74
C MET A 63 1.53 -13.37 -21.84
N GLU A 64 2.16 -12.42 -22.50
CA GLU A 64 3.23 -12.67 -23.47
C GLU A 64 4.60 -12.93 -22.82
N GLY A 65 4.69 -12.91 -21.52
CA GLY A 65 5.93 -13.15 -20.79
C GLY A 65 6.85 -11.95 -20.66
N LYS A 66 6.33 -10.76 -20.90
CA LYS A 66 7.11 -9.52 -20.79
C LYS A 66 6.94 -8.88 -19.43
N LYS A 67 7.98 -8.18 -18.98
CA LYS A 67 7.93 -7.37 -17.79
C LYS A 67 7.44 -5.97 -18.16
N VAL A 68 6.46 -5.45 -17.44
CA VAL A 68 5.93 -4.10 -17.65
C VAL A 68 6.41 -3.18 -16.55
N VAL A 69 7.00 -2.05 -16.91
CA VAL A 69 7.48 -1.06 -15.96
C VAL A 69 6.74 0.25 -16.19
N ILE A 70 6.09 0.77 -15.16
CA ILE A 70 5.50 2.10 -15.16
C ILE A 70 6.35 2.96 -14.22
N ASP A 71 7.09 3.91 -14.81
CA ASP A 71 7.98 4.78 -14.05
C ASP A 71 7.22 5.56 -12.98
N GLY A 72 7.74 5.52 -11.75
CA GLY A 72 7.10 6.19 -10.63
C GLY A 72 5.98 5.41 -9.96
N LEU A 73 5.59 4.27 -10.53
CA LEU A 73 4.52 3.44 -9.96
C LEU A 73 5.05 2.07 -9.53
N ALA A 74 5.25 1.17 -10.48
CA ALA A 74 5.59 -0.22 -10.16
C ALA A 74 6.15 -0.96 -11.37
N ALA A 75 6.77 -2.11 -11.11
CA ALA A 75 7.16 -3.08 -12.11
C ALA A 75 6.31 -4.34 -11.94
N PHE A 76 5.75 -4.82 -13.03
CA PHE A 76 4.92 -6.01 -13.09
C PHE A 76 5.70 -7.11 -13.81
N SER A 77 5.99 -8.18 -13.10
CA SER A 77 6.79 -9.29 -13.65
C SER A 77 5.96 -10.57 -13.71
N PRO A 78 5.97 -11.28 -14.85
CA PRO A 78 5.29 -12.58 -14.91
C PRO A 78 6.00 -13.57 -14.00
N ARG A 79 5.22 -14.40 -13.32
CA ARG A 79 5.68 -15.45 -12.42
C ARG A 79 4.95 -16.73 -12.72
N TYR A 80 5.60 -17.86 -12.46
CA TYR A 80 4.99 -19.18 -12.54
C TYR A 80 4.88 -19.76 -11.13
N HIS A 81 3.66 -20.09 -10.73
CA HIS A 81 3.41 -20.64 -9.40
C HIS A 81 2.20 -21.58 -9.44
N ASP A 82 2.37 -22.79 -8.89
CA ASP A 82 1.31 -23.79 -8.83
C ASP A 82 0.62 -24.07 -10.18
N ASP A 83 1.41 -24.24 -11.24
CA ASP A 83 0.95 -24.50 -12.61
C ASP A 83 0.17 -23.36 -13.27
N PHE A 84 0.20 -22.17 -12.67
CA PHE A 84 -0.47 -20.99 -13.21
C PHE A 84 0.51 -19.83 -13.44
N LEU A 85 0.22 -19.07 -14.46
CA LEU A 85 0.87 -17.78 -14.65
C LEU A 85 0.33 -16.81 -13.61
N SER A 86 1.21 -16.15 -12.89
CA SER A 86 0.85 -15.10 -11.95
C SER A 86 1.71 -13.88 -12.17
N VAL A 87 1.49 -12.84 -11.40
CA VAL A 87 2.22 -11.59 -11.52
C VAL A 87 2.82 -11.19 -10.18
N ARG A 88 4.07 -10.73 -10.21
CA ARG A 88 4.69 -10.07 -9.07
C ARG A 88 4.70 -8.57 -9.33
N ILE A 89 4.27 -7.79 -8.34
CA ILE A 89 4.21 -6.34 -8.43
C ILE A 89 5.19 -5.76 -7.42
N ASP A 90 6.22 -5.08 -7.91
CA ASP A 90 7.22 -4.41 -7.08
C ASP A 90 7.08 -2.90 -7.21
N PRO A 91 6.97 -2.15 -6.11
CA PRO A 91 6.87 -0.69 -6.20
C PRO A 91 8.15 -0.10 -6.77
N SER A 92 8.03 1.01 -7.51
CA SER A 92 9.18 1.72 -8.02
C SER A 92 9.96 2.38 -6.89
N ARG A 93 11.24 2.62 -7.11
CA ARG A 93 12.08 3.34 -6.15
C ARG A 93 11.51 4.73 -5.84
N LYS A 94 11.03 5.42 -6.83
CA LYS A 94 10.41 6.73 -6.67
C LYS A 94 9.17 6.68 -5.77
N PHE A 95 8.36 5.63 -5.90
CA PHE A 95 7.20 5.41 -5.05
C PHE A 95 7.63 5.21 -3.59
N ILE A 96 8.62 4.35 -3.37
CA ILE A 96 9.15 4.06 -2.03
C ILE A 96 9.71 5.33 -1.40
N ASP A 97 10.51 6.09 -2.13
CA ASP A 97 11.13 7.31 -1.63
C ASP A 97 10.10 8.40 -1.30
N ALA A 98 8.99 8.45 -2.02
CA ALA A 98 7.90 9.38 -1.74
C ALA A 98 7.18 9.09 -0.42
N MET A 99 7.22 7.82 0.03
CA MET A 99 6.55 7.42 1.27
C MET A 99 7.38 7.70 2.53
N ARG A 100 8.70 7.81 2.41
CA ARG A 100 9.59 7.96 3.57
C ARG A 100 9.32 9.17 4.45
N PRO A 101 9.04 10.39 3.92
CA PRO A 101 8.81 11.55 4.76
C PRO A 101 7.43 11.58 5.44
N VAL A 102 6.55 10.61 5.15
CA VAL A 102 5.20 10.58 5.72
C VAL A 102 5.27 10.29 7.21
N LYS A 103 4.60 11.11 8.00
CA LYS A 103 4.54 10.93 9.45
C LYS A 103 3.68 9.73 9.81
N VAL A 104 4.18 8.93 10.73
CA VAL A 104 3.49 7.72 11.21
C VAL A 104 3.19 7.89 12.70
N LYS A 105 1.92 7.69 13.07
CA LYS A 105 1.48 7.65 14.44
C LYS A 105 1.41 6.20 14.89
N LYS A 106 2.16 5.86 15.93
CA LYS A 106 2.29 4.50 16.42
C LYS A 106 1.40 4.30 17.64
N ARG A 107 0.75 3.14 17.73
CA ARG A 107 -0.02 2.77 18.93
C ARG A 107 -0.09 1.26 19.08
N ARG A 108 -0.37 0.81 20.31
CA ARG A 108 -0.61 -0.61 20.59
C ARG A 108 -1.99 -1.06 20.14
N SER A 109 -2.13 -2.35 19.89
CA SER A 109 -3.45 -2.93 19.65
C SER A 109 -4.32 -2.84 20.89
N LEU A 110 -5.65 -2.83 20.69
CA LEU A 110 -6.60 -2.75 21.81
C LEU A 110 -6.46 -3.90 22.79
N SER A 111 -6.14 -5.09 22.34
CA SER A 111 -5.93 -6.25 23.20
C SER A 111 -4.76 -6.06 24.17
N GLU A 112 -3.69 -5.45 23.73
CA GLU A 112 -2.54 -5.14 24.58
C GLU A 112 -2.83 -4.00 25.54
N GLU A 113 -3.60 -3.01 25.13
CA GLU A 113 -4.01 -1.90 26.00
C GLU A 113 -4.86 -2.39 27.17
N VAL A 114 -5.75 -3.35 26.92
CA VAL A 114 -6.58 -3.95 27.97
C VAL A 114 -5.74 -4.75 28.96
N ASP A 115 -4.79 -5.56 28.45
CA ASP A 115 -3.92 -6.37 29.30
C ASP A 115 -2.95 -5.54 30.13
N ASN A 116 -2.59 -4.37 29.64
CA ASN A 116 -1.66 -3.45 30.28
C ASN A 116 -2.36 -2.23 30.90
N CYS A 117 -3.61 -2.38 31.29
CA CYS A 117 -4.38 -1.30 31.90
C CYS A 117 -3.66 -0.75 33.14
N GLY A 118 -3.28 0.54 33.09
CA GLY A 118 -2.53 1.18 34.18
C GLY A 118 -1.01 1.12 34.02
N VAL A 119 -0.52 0.47 32.99
CA VAL A 119 0.91 0.42 32.66
C VAL A 119 1.23 1.46 31.60
N GLU A 120 2.19 2.33 31.88
CA GLU A 120 2.63 3.30 30.90
C GLU A 120 3.33 2.59 29.70
N ILE A 121 3.09 3.12 28.52
CA ILE A 121 3.85 2.69 27.33
C ILE A 121 5.29 3.13 27.52
N ASP A 122 6.19 2.17 27.67
CA ASP A 122 7.59 2.48 27.93
C ASP A 122 8.35 2.77 26.64
N GLU A 123 9.57 3.29 26.80
CA GLU A 123 10.45 3.60 25.68
C GLU A 123 10.85 2.36 24.88
N ASP A 124 10.89 1.19 25.51
CA ASP A 124 11.24 -0.06 24.85
C ASP A 124 10.21 -0.46 23.80
N PHE A 125 8.94 -0.22 24.09
CA PHE A 125 7.87 -0.46 23.12
C PHE A 125 8.01 0.42 21.88
N GLU A 126 8.32 1.70 22.05
CA GLU A 126 8.54 2.62 20.95
C GLU A 126 9.75 2.21 20.11
N ARG A 127 10.82 1.75 20.74
CA ARG A 127 12.01 1.25 20.05
C ARG A 127 11.70 0.01 19.19
N GLU A 128 10.86 -0.88 19.69
CA GLU A 128 10.46 -2.06 18.91
C GLU A 128 9.68 -1.68 17.68
N ILE A 129 8.78 -0.70 17.78
CA ILE A 129 8.06 -0.19 16.61
C ILE A 129 9.03 0.39 15.58
N GLU A 130 10.01 1.16 16.02
CA GLU A 130 10.97 1.80 15.14
C GLU A 130 11.83 0.81 14.35
N LYS A 131 12.12 -0.36 14.91
CA LYS A 131 12.85 -1.42 14.21
C LYS A 131 12.12 -1.96 12.98
N PHE A 132 10.80 -1.87 12.96
CA PHE A 132 9.97 -2.37 11.86
C PHE A 132 9.64 -1.31 10.82
N LEU A 133 9.92 -0.07 11.10
CA LEU A 133 9.63 1.07 10.23
C LEU A 133 10.88 1.53 9.49
#